data_98cce020ca30076faf083153cfb8a83a
#
_entry.id   98cce020ca30076faf083153cfb8a83a
#
_cell.length_a   1.000
_cell.length_b   1.000
_cell.length_c   1.000
_cell.angle_alpha   90.00
_cell.angle_beta   90.00
_cell.angle_gamma   90.00
#
_symmetry.space_group_name_H-M   'P 1'
#
loop_
_entity.id
_entity.type
_entity.pdbx_description
1 polymer ?
#
loop_
_entity_poly.entity_id
_entity_poly.type
_entity_poly.pdbx_seq_one_letter_code
_entity_poly.pdbx_strand_id
1 'polypeptide(L)'
;VLYGFNKIVKLLLECNPNTIEFLGLDENQYLIKTELGQQLLDNREMFLSKRAAKSFGGYASAQLRRLQNAIARDSMPQQEREMHILNSVRNAMEDFQRRSEVFKRGTMRIYIDDAENPEMEKEIFIDANYKHLPLRDYEGLLGSMNNVVRDYDKIGKRNHKKDDNHLNKHAMHLIRLFMMAIDILERKEIRTHRTDDLDLLLAIRRGYFMLDEH
;
A
#
# COMPACT_ATOMS: atom_id res chain seq x y z
N VAL A 1 18.39 -4.34 -4.33
CA VAL A 1 17.66 -4.46 -5.62
C VAL A 1 18.38 -3.60 -6.64
N LEU A 2 18.71 -4.15 -7.82
CA LEU A 2 19.30 -3.39 -8.93
C LEU A 2 18.21 -2.98 -9.91
N TYR A 3 18.21 -1.70 -10.30
CA TYR A 3 17.33 -1.17 -11.34
C TYR A 3 18.18 -0.67 -12.52
N GLY A 4 17.75 -0.97 -13.74
CA GLY A 4 18.29 -0.30 -14.93
C GLY A 4 17.88 1.19 -14.95
N PHE A 5 18.68 2.03 -15.61
CA PHE A 5 18.51 3.49 -15.65
C PHE A 5 17.09 3.93 -16.05
N ASN A 6 16.55 3.40 -17.15
CA ASN A 6 15.19 3.74 -17.58
C ASN A 6 14.12 3.40 -16.55
N LYS A 7 14.32 2.33 -15.77
CA LYS A 7 13.40 1.95 -14.70
C LYS A 7 13.46 2.91 -13.54
N ILE A 8 14.66 3.34 -13.12
CA ILE A 8 14.81 4.29 -12.01
C ILE A 8 14.20 5.64 -12.37
N VAL A 9 14.48 6.18 -13.57
CA VAL A 9 13.90 7.44 -14.05
C VAL A 9 12.38 7.37 -14.09
N LYS A 10 11.80 6.29 -14.59
CA LYS A 10 10.35 6.09 -14.58
C LYS A 10 9.77 6.14 -13.16
N LEU A 11 10.37 5.42 -12.21
CA LEU A 11 9.93 5.42 -10.82
C LEU A 11 10.04 6.79 -10.15
N LEU A 12 11.10 7.56 -10.47
CA LEU A 12 11.26 8.94 -9.99
C LEU A 12 10.18 9.86 -10.55
N LEU A 13 9.87 9.78 -11.85
CA LEU A 13 8.81 10.55 -12.49
C LEU A 13 7.41 10.22 -11.95
N GLU A 14 7.23 8.99 -11.47
CA GLU A 14 5.99 8.54 -10.79
C GLU A 14 5.95 8.93 -9.31
N CYS A 15 6.97 9.62 -8.80
CA CYS A 15 7.14 9.93 -7.38
C CYS A 15 7.01 8.68 -6.49
N ASN A 16 7.61 7.56 -6.90
CA ASN A 16 7.52 6.33 -6.12
C ASN A 16 8.17 6.51 -4.74
N PRO A 17 7.46 6.29 -3.62
CA PRO A 17 7.94 6.60 -2.28
C PRO A 17 9.27 5.93 -1.91
N ASN A 18 9.50 4.70 -2.35
CA ASN A 18 10.73 3.97 -2.03
C ASN A 18 11.93 4.36 -2.90
N THR A 19 11.69 5.06 -4.01
CA THR A 19 12.74 5.39 -4.97
C THR A 19 13.12 6.87 -4.89
N ILE A 20 12.14 7.74 -4.63
CA ILE A 20 12.38 9.18 -4.59
C ILE A 20 13.28 9.58 -3.42
N GLU A 21 13.30 8.81 -2.34
CA GLU A 21 14.20 9.00 -1.19
C GLU A 21 15.67 9.04 -1.60
N PHE A 22 16.03 8.29 -2.62
CA PHE A 22 17.39 8.29 -3.17
C PHE A 22 17.88 9.69 -3.56
N LEU A 23 17.00 10.58 -4.02
CA LEU A 23 17.36 11.95 -4.40
C LEU A 23 17.59 12.89 -3.21
N GLY A 24 17.25 12.48 -2.01
CA GLY A 24 17.39 13.26 -0.77
C GLY A 24 18.43 12.70 0.20
N LEU A 25 19.27 11.78 -0.23
CA LEU A 25 20.36 11.24 0.59
C LEU A 25 21.52 12.25 0.73
N ASP A 26 22.22 12.19 1.85
CA ASP A 26 23.47 12.92 2.06
C ASP A 26 24.59 12.34 1.19
N GLU A 27 25.57 13.18 0.84
CA GLU A 27 26.69 12.80 -0.03
C GLU A 27 27.45 11.54 0.44
N ASN A 28 27.61 11.37 1.74
CA ASN A 28 28.30 10.24 2.35
C ASN A 28 27.51 8.93 2.32
N GLN A 29 26.24 8.96 1.91
CA GLN A 29 25.36 7.80 1.82
C GLN A 29 25.41 7.13 0.44
N TYR A 30 26.02 7.78 -0.56
CA TYR A 30 26.23 7.19 -1.88
C TYR A 30 27.53 6.38 -1.89
N LEU A 31 27.41 5.06 -2.05
CA LEU A 31 28.57 4.17 -2.15
C LEU A 31 29.38 4.41 -3.44
N ILE A 32 28.68 4.62 -4.54
CA ILE A 32 29.25 4.91 -5.85
C ILE A 32 28.33 5.95 -6.51
N LYS A 33 28.93 6.99 -7.03
CA LYS A 33 28.25 8.05 -7.76
C LYS A 33 28.92 8.26 -9.11
N THR A 34 28.20 7.95 -10.18
CA THR A 34 28.65 8.19 -11.55
C THR A 34 28.28 9.60 -11.99
N GLU A 35 28.86 10.07 -13.09
CA GLU A 35 28.48 11.35 -13.69
C GLU A 35 26.97 11.42 -14.01
N LEU A 36 26.38 10.33 -14.54
CA LEU A 36 24.96 10.25 -14.82
C LEU A 36 24.12 10.29 -13.52
N GLY A 37 24.61 9.65 -12.46
CA GLY A 37 24.00 9.74 -11.12
C GLY A 37 24.04 11.17 -10.58
N GLN A 38 25.13 11.90 -10.77
CA GLN A 38 25.24 13.31 -10.39
C GLN A 38 24.25 14.17 -11.16
N GLN A 39 24.09 13.96 -12.47
CA GLN A 39 23.10 14.68 -13.27
C GLN A 39 21.66 14.47 -12.77
N LEU A 40 21.32 13.28 -12.30
CA LEU A 40 20.00 13.04 -11.68
C LEU A 40 19.82 13.84 -10.38
N LEU A 41 20.85 13.92 -9.56
CA LEU A 41 20.83 14.68 -8.30
C LEU A 41 20.77 16.19 -8.53
N ASP A 42 21.51 16.71 -9.50
CA ASP A 42 21.51 18.12 -9.88
C ASP A 42 20.14 18.57 -10.41
N ASN A 43 19.41 17.66 -11.03
CA ASN A 43 18.08 17.91 -11.59
C ASN A 43 16.94 17.31 -10.73
N ARG A 44 17.19 17.00 -9.46
CA ARG A 44 16.21 16.32 -8.57
C ARG A 44 14.86 17.03 -8.46
N GLU A 45 14.83 18.36 -8.55
CA GLU A 45 13.59 19.14 -8.48
C GLU A 45 12.60 18.81 -9.60
N MET A 46 13.08 18.36 -10.76
CA MET A 46 12.24 17.95 -11.88
C MET A 46 11.32 16.77 -11.53
N PHE A 47 11.71 15.96 -10.56
CA PHE A 47 10.96 14.78 -10.12
C PHE A 47 9.94 15.11 -9.02
N LEU A 48 10.02 16.31 -8.40
CA LEU A 48 9.12 16.74 -7.34
C LEU A 48 7.83 17.32 -7.93
N SER A 49 6.79 16.55 -7.96
CA SER A 49 5.53 16.93 -8.60
C SER A 49 4.32 16.64 -7.72
N LYS A 50 3.16 17.21 -8.08
CA LYS A 50 1.87 16.93 -7.42
C LYS A 50 1.47 15.45 -7.50
N ARG A 51 2.13 14.63 -8.33
CA ARG A 51 1.97 13.18 -8.35
C ARG A 51 2.33 12.54 -7.01
N ALA A 52 3.18 13.18 -6.20
CA ALA A 52 3.52 12.74 -4.86
C ALA A 52 2.27 12.55 -4.00
N ALA A 53 1.28 13.45 -4.06
CA ALA A 53 0.02 13.31 -3.32
C ALA A 53 -0.68 11.98 -3.62
N LYS A 54 -0.78 11.61 -4.90
CA LYS A 54 -1.42 10.35 -5.32
C LYS A 54 -0.56 9.13 -5.00
N SER A 55 0.74 9.21 -5.29
CA SER A 55 1.67 8.08 -5.12
C SER A 55 1.89 7.75 -3.64
N PHE A 56 2.21 8.75 -2.82
CA PHE A 56 2.39 8.57 -1.38
C PHE A 56 1.08 8.27 -0.68
N GLY A 57 -0.01 8.98 -1.01
CA GLY A 57 -1.33 8.72 -0.44
C GLY A 57 -1.82 7.31 -0.73
N GLY A 58 -1.68 6.82 -1.95
CA GLY A 58 -2.03 5.44 -2.33
C GLY A 58 -1.18 4.40 -1.59
N TYR A 59 0.13 4.63 -1.50
CA TYR A 59 1.03 3.74 -0.76
C TYR A 59 0.73 3.75 0.74
N ALA A 60 0.56 4.94 1.34
CA ALA A 60 0.24 5.09 2.75
C ALA A 60 -1.11 4.46 3.11
N SER A 61 -2.15 4.65 2.29
CA SER A 61 -3.45 3.99 2.48
C SER A 61 -3.36 2.47 2.43
N ALA A 62 -2.54 1.92 1.53
CA ALA A 62 -2.30 0.48 1.46
C ALA A 62 -1.54 -0.04 2.71
N GLN A 63 -0.58 0.72 3.22
CA GLN A 63 0.14 0.37 4.46
C GLN A 63 -0.76 0.49 5.69
N LEU A 64 -1.58 1.55 5.78
CA LEU A 64 -2.55 1.73 6.88
C LEU A 64 -3.54 0.55 6.93
N ARG A 65 -4.09 0.15 5.78
CA ARG A 65 -4.98 -1.02 5.71
C ARG A 65 -4.30 -2.30 6.18
N ARG A 66 -3.03 -2.51 5.81
CA ARG A 66 -2.25 -3.66 6.29
C ARG A 66 -2.02 -3.64 7.80
N LEU A 67 -1.79 -2.44 8.36
CA LEU A 67 -1.64 -2.25 9.79
C LEU A 67 -2.94 -2.53 10.53
N GLN A 68 -4.06 -1.96 10.08
CA GLN A 68 -5.39 -2.19 10.63
C GLN A 68 -5.77 -3.67 10.60
N ASN A 69 -5.56 -4.34 9.47
CA ASN A 69 -5.82 -5.78 9.35
C ASN A 69 -4.92 -6.62 10.27
N ALA A 70 -3.69 -6.17 10.52
CA ALA A 70 -2.80 -6.88 11.44
C ALA A 70 -3.24 -6.70 12.90
N ILE A 71 -3.62 -5.50 13.31
CA ILE A 71 -4.14 -5.20 14.65
C ILE A 71 -5.44 -5.99 14.89
N ALA A 72 -6.41 -5.87 13.98
CA ALA A 72 -7.68 -6.58 14.07
C ALA A 72 -7.48 -8.11 14.18
N ARG A 73 -6.57 -8.66 13.39
CA ARG A 73 -6.23 -10.09 13.45
C ARG A 73 -5.64 -10.52 14.79
N ASP A 74 -4.83 -9.66 15.43
CA ASP A 74 -4.11 -10.01 16.65
C ASP A 74 -4.96 -9.79 17.93
N SER A 75 -6.00 -8.94 17.85
CA SER A 75 -6.91 -8.62 18.96
C SER A 75 -8.23 -9.41 18.99
N MET A 76 -8.63 -10.02 17.86
CA MET A 76 -9.92 -10.68 17.71
C MET A 76 -9.82 -12.21 17.78
N PRO A 77 -10.88 -12.95 18.20
CA PRO A 77 -11.01 -14.38 17.99
C PRO A 77 -10.82 -14.76 16.51
N GLN A 78 -10.37 -15.98 16.23
CA GLN A 78 -10.03 -16.41 14.87
C GLN A 78 -11.17 -16.19 13.87
N GLN A 79 -12.38 -16.56 14.23
CA GLN A 79 -13.58 -16.44 13.40
C GLN A 79 -13.92 -14.98 13.05
N GLU A 80 -13.82 -14.08 14.02
CA GLU A 80 -14.06 -12.65 13.81
C GLU A 80 -12.96 -12.03 12.92
N ARG A 81 -11.70 -12.48 13.08
CA ARG A 81 -10.59 -12.05 12.23
C ARG A 81 -10.79 -12.41 10.77
N GLU A 82 -11.23 -13.65 10.51
CA GLU A 82 -11.51 -14.13 9.16
C GLU A 82 -12.64 -13.30 8.52
N MET A 83 -13.71 -13.08 9.27
CA MET A 83 -14.84 -12.26 8.81
C MET A 83 -14.43 -10.80 8.55
N HIS A 84 -13.60 -10.21 9.42
CA HIS A 84 -13.08 -8.85 9.21
C HIS A 84 -12.27 -8.75 7.90
N ILE A 85 -11.41 -9.72 7.63
CA ILE A 85 -10.60 -9.75 6.40
C ILE A 85 -11.49 -9.95 5.17
N LEU A 86 -12.46 -10.86 5.22
CA LEU A 86 -13.43 -11.07 4.16
C LEU A 86 -14.24 -9.79 3.85
N ASN A 87 -14.73 -9.11 4.88
CA ASN A 87 -15.42 -7.83 4.72
C ASN A 87 -14.50 -6.74 4.10
N SER A 88 -13.24 -6.68 4.50
CA SER A 88 -12.27 -5.73 3.93
C SER A 88 -12.02 -6.00 2.43
N VAL A 89 -11.95 -7.27 2.04
CA VAL A 89 -11.81 -7.69 0.64
C VAL A 89 -13.07 -7.35 -0.13
N ARG A 90 -14.26 -7.69 0.40
CA ARG A 90 -15.54 -7.35 -0.20
C ARG A 90 -15.67 -5.84 -0.44
N ASN A 91 -15.40 -5.02 0.57
CA ASN A 91 -15.48 -3.58 0.46
C ASN A 91 -14.50 -3.02 -0.60
N ALA A 92 -13.28 -3.58 -0.69
CA ALA A 92 -12.32 -3.18 -1.72
C ALA A 92 -12.80 -3.51 -3.13
N MET A 93 -13.49 -4.64 -3.31
CA MET A 93 -14.09 -5.02 -4.59
C MET A 93 -15.30 -4.17 -4.95
N GLU A 94 -16.16 -3.87 -3.99
CA GLU A 94 -17.31 -2.97 -4.19
C GLU A 94 -16.83 -1.55 -4.58
N ASP A 95 -15.75 -1.06 -3.95
CA ASP A 95 -15.12 0.21 -4.32
C ASP A 95 -14.54 0.20 -5.73
N PHE A 96 -13.92 -0.91 -6.12
CA PHE A 96 -13.46 -1.10 -7.49
C PHE A 96 -14.63 -1.10 -8.47
N GLN A 97 -15.69 -1.84 -8.14
CA GLN A 97 -16.91 -1.91 -8.93
C GLN A 97 -17.52 -0.53 -9.17
N ARG A 98 -17.64 0.29 -8.10
CA ARG A 98 -18.18 1.65 -8.19
C ARG A 98 -17.37 2.58 -9.10
N ARG A 99 -16.05 2.37 -9.16
CA ARG A 99 -15.11 3.24 -9.91
C ARG A 99 -14.86 2.78 -11.33
N SER A 100 -15.18 1.53 -11.67
CA SER A 100 -14.88 0.96 -12.98
C SER A 100 -16.04 1.10 -13.95
N GLU A 101 -15.78 1.66 -15.13
CA GLU A 101 -16.78 1.77 -16.20
C GLU A 101 -17.19 0.42 -16.79
N VAL A 102 -16.40 -0.62 -16.59
CA VAL A 102 -16.68 -2.00 -17.00
C VAL A 102 -18.04 -2.45 -16.49
N PHE A 103 -18.41 -2.06 -15.28
CA PHE A 103 -19.65 -2.46 -14.63
C PHE A 103 -20.92 -1.81 -15.20
N LYS A 104 -20.79 -0.83 -16.09
CA LYS A 104 -21.93 -0.29 -16.83
C LYS A 104 -22.52 -1.28 -17.85
N ARG A 105 -21.78 -2.36 -18.19
CA ARG A 105 -22.15 -3.34 -19.21
C ARG A 105 -22.71 -4.64 -18.66
N GLY A 106 -22.94 -4.72 -17.35
CA GLY A 106 -23.46 -5.90 -16.68
C GLY A 106 -23.65 -5.69 -15.20
N THR A 107 -23.97 -6.77 -14.51
CA THR A 107 -24.16 -6.79 -13.07
C THR A 107 -23.15 -7.72 -12.43
N MET A 108 -22.62 -7.30 -11.30
CA MET A 108 -21.83 -8.13 -10.42
C MET A 108 -22.34 -7.97 -9.00
N ARG A 109 -22.59 -9.09 -8.35
CA ARG A 109 -22.95 -9.15 -6.94
C ARG A 109 -21.83 -9.89 -6.19
N ILE A 110 -21.39 -9.30 -5.10
CA ILE A 110 -20.37 -9.87 -4.23
C ILE A 110 -21.00 -10.08 -2.86
N TYR A 111 -20.89 -11.29 -2.31
CA TYR A 111 -21.47 -11.62 -1.02
C TYR A 111 -20.60 -12.63 -0.28
N ILE A 112 -20.85 -12.76 1.02
CA ILE A 112 -20.18 -13.73 1.88
C ILE A 112 -21.22 -14.80 2.24
N ASP A 113 -20.86 -16.06 2.03
CA ASP A 113 -21.69 -17.21 2.35
C ASP A 113 -20.84 -18.32 3.00
N ASP A 114 -21.45 -19.46 3.32
CA ASP A 114 -20.74 -20.61 3.85
C ASP A 114 -19.68 -21.09 2.86
N ALA A 115 -18.48 -21.37 3.37
CA ALA A 115 -17.37 -21.74 2.52
C ALA A 115 -17.57 -23.14 1.90
N GLU A 116 -17.16 -23.30 0.64
CA GLU A 116 -17.01 -24.61 0.00
C GLU A 116 -15.75 -25.34 0.50
N ASN A 117 -14.74 -24.59 0.95
CA ASN A 117 -13.54 -25.14 1.55
C ASN A 117 -13.81 -25.52 3.01
N PRO A 118 -13.68 -26.82 3.41
CA PRO A 118 -13.96 -27.26 4.77
C PRO A 118 -13.02 -26.69 5.85
N GLU A 119 -11.90 -26.07 5.46
CA GLU A 119 -10.98 -25.38 6.38
C GLU A 119 -11.41 -23.94 6.74
N MET A 120 -12.48 -23.46 6.11
CA MET A 120 -12.99 -22.08 6.27
C MET A 120 -14.47 -22.12 6.60
N GLU A 121 -14.95 -21.21 7.43
CA GLU A 121 -16.38 -21.09 7.75
C GLU A 121 -17.13 -20.28 6.71
N LYS A 122 -16.51 -19.23 6.21
CA LYS A 122 -17.12 -18.30 5.26
C LYS A 122 -16.18 -17.99 4.11
N GLU A 123 -16.75 -17.76 2.94
CA GLU A 123 -16.03 -17.46 1.72
C GLU A 123 -16.74 -16.36 0.94
N ILE A 124 -16.00 -15.65 0.05
CA ILE A 124 -16.56 -14.62 -0.83
C ILE A 124 -16.98 -15.26 -2.14
N PHE A 125 -18.25 -15.07 -2.48
CA PHE A 125 -18.84 -15.50 -3.74
C PHE A 125 -19.12 -14.33 -4.66
N ILE A 126 -19.10 -14.59 -5.96
CA ILE A 126 -19.33 -13.60 -7.00
C ILE A 126 -20.31 -14.15 -8.02
N ASP A 127 -21.45 -13.48 -8.14
CA ASP A 127 -22.34 -13.66 -9.28
C ASP A 127 -22.03 -12.58 -10.32
N ALA A 128 -21.63 -12.95 -11.52
CA ALA A 128 -21.31 -12.01 -12.58
C ALA A 128 -22.07 -12.31 -13.86
N ASN A 129 -22.74 -11.30 -14.41
CA ASN A 129 -23.48 -11.38 -15.67
C ASN A 129 -23.09 -10.19 -16.56
N TYR A 130 -22.13 -10.42 -17.45
CA TYR A 130 -21.68 -9.43 -18.44
C TYR A 130 -22.06 -9.85 -19.84
N LYS A 131 -22.61 -8.91 -20.62
CA LYS A 131 -22.89 -9.10 -22.04
C LYS A 131 -22.08 -8.13 -22.87
N HIS A 132 -21.51 -8.63 -23.95
CA HIS A 132 -20.78 -7.83 -24.94
C HIS A 132 -19.64 -6.99 -24.33
N LEU A 133 -18.92 -7.60 -23.36
CA LEU A 133 -17.77 -6.97 -22.70
C LEU A 133 -16.53 -7.09 -23.61
N PRO A 134 -15.80 -6.00 -23.91
CA PRO A 134 -14.54 -6.08 -24.62
C PRO A 134 -13.52 -6.94 -23.89
N LEU A 135 -12.79 -7.79 -24.61
CA LEU A 135 -11.81 -8.71 -24.03
C LEU A 135 -10.76 -7.98 -23.17
N ARG A 136 -10.29 -6.80 -23.59
CA ARG A 136 -9.34 -5.97 -22.82
C ARG A 136 -9.89 -5.54 -21.45
N ASP A 137 -11.20 -5.26 -21.38
CA ASP A 137 -11.85 -4.83 -20.15
C ASP A 137 -12.05 -6.04 -19.21
N TYR A 138 -12.31 -7.21 -19.79
CA TYR A 138 -12.38 -8.47 -19.07
C TYR A 138 -11.00 -8.87 -18.49
N GLU A 139 -9.93 -8.69 -19.26
CA GLU A 139 -8.55 -8.91 -18.78
C GLU A 139 -8.21 -7.98 -17.59
N GLY A 140 -8.57 -6.70 -17.69
CA GLY A 140 -8.41 -5.72 -16.61
C GLY A 140 -9.18 -6.11 -15.34
N LEU A 141 -10.41 -6.60 -15.49
CA LEU A 141 -11.23 -7.12 -14.40
C LEU A 141 -10.56 -8.32 -13.74
N LEU A 142 -10.16 -9.33 -14.51
CA LEU A 142 -9.47 -10.51 -13.99
C LEU A 142 -8.16 -10.15 -13.27
N GLY A 143 -7.37 -9.22 -13.81
CA GLY A 143 -6.14 -8.75 -13.16
C GLY A 143 -6.39 -8.11 -11.79
N SER A 144 -7.47 -7.35 -11.67
CA SER A 144 -7.88 -6.75 -10.40
C SER A 144 -8.39 -7.78 -9.41
N MET A 145 -9.19 -8.74 -9.87
CA MET A 145 -9.70 -9.85 -9.06
C MET A 145 -8.56 -10.76 -8.57
N ASN A 146 -7.57 -11.05 -9.40
CA ASN A 146 -6.40 -11.84 -8.99
C ASN A 146 -5.64 -11.23 -7.81
N ASN A 147 -5.57 -9.90 -7.72
CA ASN A 147 -4.95 -9.24 -6.57
C ASN A 147 -5.77 -9.45 -5.29
N VAL A 148 -7.08 -9.45 -5.40
CA VAL A 148 -7.99 -9.72 -4.27
C VAL A 148 -7.87 -11.17 -3.83
N VAL A 149 -7.91 -12.13 -4.76
CA VAL A 149 -7.74 -13.57 -4.48
C VAL A 149 -6.40 -13.86 -3.80
N ARG A 150 -5.31 -13.25 -4.27
CA ARG A 150 -4.00 -13.39 -3.61
C ARG A 150 -3.98 -12.88 -2.16
N ASP A 151 -4.73 -11.84 -1.86
CA ASP A 151 -4.84 -11.35 -0.49
C ASP A 151 -5.73 -12.26 0.35
N TYR A 152 -6.74 -12.86 -0.26
CA TYR A 152 -7.62 -13.87 0.32
C TYR A 152 -6.88 -15.18 0.64
N ASP A 153 -6.10 -15.72 -0.29
CA ASP A 153 -5.27 -16.93 -0.08
C ASP A 153 -4.28 -16.81 1.08
N LYS A 154 -3.99 -15.59 1.51
CA LYS A 154 -3.12 -15.34 2.66
C LYS A 154 -3.83 -15.46 4.00
N ILE A 155 -5.15 -15.49 4.02
CA ILE A 155 -5.95 -15.55 5.26
C ILE A 155 -5.65 -16.83 6.03
N GLY A 156 -5.64 -17.99 5.35
CA GLY A 156 -5.37 -19.29 5.97
C GLY A 156 -3.88 -19.57 6.26
N LYS A 157 -2.95 -18.91 5.56
CA LYS A 157 -1.52 -19.23 5.59
C LYS A 157 -0.67 -18.38 6.55
N ARG A 158 -1.21 -17.28 7.10
CA ARG A 158 -0.49 -16.34 7.95
C ARG A 158 -0.92 -16.41 9.41
N ASN A 159 -0.74 -17.57 10.03
CA ASN A 159 -1.03 -17.76 11.46
C ASN A 159 0.07 -17.24 12.41
N HIS A 160 1.05 -16.48 11.94
CA HIS A 160 2.06 -15.92 12.83
C HIS A 160 1.63 -14.52 13.26
N LYS A 161 1.37 -14.37 14.57
CA LYS A 161 1.22 -13.08 15.25
C LYS A 161 2.41 -12.20 14.86
N LYS A 162 2.14 -11.03 14.32
CA LYS A 162 3.20 -10.04 14.11
C LYS A 162 3.58 -9.48 15.46
N ASP A 163 4.87 -9.53 15.78
CA ASP A 163 5.48 -8.87 16.92
C ASP A 163 5.12 -7.37 16.89
N ASP A 164 4.79 -6.79 18.06
CA ASP A 164 4.47 -5.37 18.25
C ASP A 164 5.56 -4.48 17.66
N ASN A 165 6.80 -4.93 17.73
CA ASN A 165 7.95 -4.29 17.08
C ASN A 165 7.78 -4.13 15.56
N HIS A 166 7.16 -5.11 14.88
CA HIS A 166 6.84 -5.00 13.45
C HIS A 166 5.71 -4.01 13.16
N LEU A 167 4.69 -3.97 14.02
CA LEU A 167 3.57 -3.04 13.87
C LEU A 167 4.04 -1.61 14.07
N ASN A 168 4.81 -1.35 15.12
CA ASN A 168 5.40 -0.05 15.42
C ASN A 168 6.34 0.43 14.31
N LYS A 169 7.13 -0.48 13.72
CA LYS A 169 7.95 -0.16 12.55
C LYS A 169 7.10 0.29 11.35
N HIS A 170 6.00 -0.39 11.08
CA HIS A 170 5.10 -0.02 9.99
C HIS A 170 4.39 1.31 10.26
N ALA A 171 3.96 1.57 11.50
CA ALA A 171 3.36 2.83 11.91
C ALA A 171 4.34 3.99 11.74
N MET A 172 5.56 3.86 12.26
CA MET A 172 6.62 4.85 12.10
C MET A 172 6.91 5.13 10.62
N HIS A 173 7.03 4.08 9.80
CA HIS A 173 7.26 4.24 8.36
C HIS A 173 6.11 4.97 7.65
N LEU A 174 4.88 4.69 8.04
CA LEU A 174 3.69 5.36 7.50
C LEU A 174 3.71 6.87 7.79
N ILE A 175 3.99 7.25 9.03
CA ILE A 175 4.09 8.67 9.44
C ILE A 175 5.22 9.37 8.68
N ARG A 176 6.40 8.73 8.59
CA ARG A 176 7.53 9.26 7.82
C ARG A 176 7.20 9.51 6.36
N LEU A 177 6.41 8.63 5.73
CA LEU A 177 5.95 8.81 4.35
C LEU A 177 5.01 10.01 4.20
N PHE A 178 4.09 10.22 5.14
CA PHE A 178 3.23 11.40 5.12
C PHE A 178 4.02 12.69 5.27
N MET A 179 4.97 12.74 6.21
CA MET A 179 5.86 13.89 6.39
C MET A 179 6.65 14.20 5.11
N MET A 180 7.17 13.18 4.43
CA MET A 180 7.89 13.36 3.17
C MET A 180 6.97 13.86 2.05
N ALA A 181 5.75 13.35 1.97
CA ALA A 181 4.78 13.84 1.00
C ALA A 181 4.47 15.34 1.21
N ILE A 182 4.32 15.78 2.46
CA ILE A 182 4.09 17.17 2.82
C ILE A 182 5.30 18.04 2.41
N ASP A 183 6.52 17.61 2.74
CA ASP A 183 7.73 18.35 2.36
C ASP A 183 7.85 18.51 0.84
N ILE A 184 7.55 17.44 0.07
CA ILE A 184 7.57 17.51 -1.41
C ILE A 184 6.51 18.49 -1.93
N LEU A 185 5.31 18.48 -1.38
CA LEU A 185 4.20 19.28 -1.88
C LEU A 185 4.27 20.74 -1.47
N GLU A 186 4.74 21.03 -0.24
CA GLU A 186 4.76 22.37 0.31
C GLU A 186 6.11 23.08 0.11
N ARG A 187 7.21 22.32 0.24
CA ARG A 187 8.58 22.89 0.25
C ARG A 187 9.39 22.54 -0.98
N LYS A 188 8.92 21.59 -1.81
CA LYS A 188 9.70 21.02 -2.93
C LYS A 188 11.04 20.43 -2.47
N GLU A 189 11.03 19.76 -1.33
CA GLU A 189 12.21 19.14 -0.73
C GLU A 189 11.99 17.65 -0.46
N ILE A 190 13.07 16.88 -0.52
CA ILE A 190 13.10 15.48 -0.10
C ILE A 190 13.96 15.42 1.17
N ARG A 191 13.32 15.38 2.32
CA ARG A 191 13.98 15.30 3.63
C ARG A 191 14.04 13.85 4.09
N THR A 192 15.15 13.19 3.86
CA THR A 192 15.40 11.82 4.36
C THR A 192 16.00 11.83 5.76
N HIS A 193 16.86 12.80 6.05
CA HIS A 193 17.44 13.02 7.37
C HIS A 193 16.56 13.99 8.17
N ARG A 194 15.86 13.45 9.19
CA ARG A 194 14.82 14.15 9.96
C ARG A 194 15.20 14.28 11.42
N THR A 195 16.16 15.19 11.70
CA THR A 195 16.59 15.45 13.08
C THR A 195 15.48 15.98 13.96
N ASP A 196 14.67 16.90 13.41
CA ASP A 196 13.59 17.58 14.17
C ASP A 196 12.43 16.62 14.51
N ASP A 197 12.19 15.61 13.67
CA ASP A 197 11.12 14.64 13.82
C ASP A 197 11.59 13.33 14.48
N LEU A 198 12.88 13.21 14.79
CA LEU A 198 13.51 11.96 15.21
C LEU A 198 12.88 11.41 16.49
N ASP A 199 12.66 12.26 17.49
CA ASP A 199 12.09 11.86 18.78
C ASP A 199 10.67 11.32 18.62
N LEU A 200 9.84 11.96 17.80
CA LEU A 200 8.50 11.49 17.45
C LEU A 200 8.54 10.13 16.76
N LEU A 201 9.38 10.00 15.73
CA LEU A 201 9.50 8.76 14.97
C LEU A 201 10.02 7.61 15.85
N LEU A 202 10.98 7.89 16.74
CA LEU A 202 11.48 6.90 17.69
C LEU A 202 10.44 6.54 18.75
N ALA A 203 9.64 7.51 19.23
CA ALA A 203 8.54 7.23 20.16
C ALA A 203 7.50 6.29 19.53
N ILE A 204 7.08 6.54 18.29
CA ILE A 204 6.20 5.63 17.54
C ILE A 204 6.86 4.24 17.37
N ARG A 205 8.14 4.21 17.02
CA ARG A 205 8.90 2.96 16.85
C ARG A 205 8.98 2.11 18.10
N ARG A 206 9.01 2.76 19.28
CA ARG A 206 9.04 2.14 20.61
C ARG A 206 7.65 1.79 21.16
N GLY A 207 6.58 2.20 20.47
CA GLY A 207 5.20 1.90 20.86
C GLY A 207 4.65 2.84 21.96
N TYR A 208 5.24 4.04 22.14
CA TYR A 208 4.71 5.01 23.12
C TYR A 208 3.34 5.57 22.74
N PHE A 209 2.96 5.46 21.49
CA PHE A 209 1.61 5.75 21.03
C PHE A 209 0.90 4.41 20.83
N MET A 210 0.43 3.82 21.90
CA MET A 210 -0.58 2.77 21.81
C MET A 210 -1.81 3.42 21.20
N LEU A 211 -2.35 2.82 20.13
CA LEU A 211 -3.67 3.17 19.63
C LEU A 211 -4.64 2.83 20.76
N ASP A 212 -5.05 3.84 21.53
CA ASP A 212 -6.11 3.69 22.52
C ASP A 212 -7.34 3.17 21.79
N GLU A 213 -7.87 2.07 22.29
CA GLU A 213 -9.14 1.49 21.87
C GLU A 213 -10.26 2.49 22.23
N HIS A 214 -10.67 3.31 21.25
CA HIS A 214 -11.93 4.08 21.27
C HIS A 214 -12.64 3.94 19.93
#